data_08ab75c1e1d9b9c3a6f4e8e69a50a318
#
_entry.id   08ab75c1e1d9b9c3a6f4e8e69a50a318
#
_cell.length_a   1.000
_cell.length_b   1.000
_cell.length_c   1.000
_cell.angle_alpha   90.00
_cell.angle_beta   90.00
_cell.angle_gamma   90.00
#
_symmetry.space_group_name_H-M   'P 1'
#
loop_
_entity.id
_entity.type
_entity.pdbx_description
1 polymer ?
#
loop_
_entity_poly.entity_id
_entity_poly.type
_entity_poly.pdbx_seq_one_letter_code
_entity_poly.pdbx_strand_id
1 'polypeptide(L)'
;MKASKQGSLAALAVILFAVIIALLFFSCEKIGEPIEEPITTGNVTFWTNEYDGWQLYVDDLMVGPVRKPYPIGSTDEIPVCGDGRFTNLLLKPGRHHYYISVYLPIQPPPNYFQGQTRFFDVTLGGCVVQRAEF
;
A
#
# COMPACT_ATOMS: atom_id res chain seq x y z
N MET A 1 -62.51 -0.66 51.89
CA MET A 1 -62.08 -0.36 50.53
C MET A 1 -60.53 -0.42 50.48
N LYS A 2 -59.95 -1.50 49.94
CA LYS A 2 -58.50 -1.63 49.76
C LYS A 2 -58.16 -1.21 48.31
N ALA A 3 -57.64 0.01 48.15
CA ALA A 3 -57.19 0.47 46.84
C ALA A 3 -55.92 -0.29 46.40
N SER A 4 -55.98 -0.85 45.23
CA SER A 4 -55.05 -1.69 44.58
C SER A 4 -53.71 -0.95 44.34
N LYS A 5 -52.64 -1.35 45.05
CA LYS A 5 -51.26 -0.92 44.82
C LYS A 5 -50.62 -1.61 43.63
N GLN A 6 -51.34 -2.48 42.92
CA GLN A 6 -50.78 -3.25 41.79
C GLN A 6 -50.61 -2.46 40.48
N GLY A 7 -51.38 -1.37 40.29
CA GLY A 7 -51.28 -0.57 39.07
C GLY A 7 -49.98 0.26 38.94
N SER A 8 -49.40 0.64 40.07
CA SER A 8 -48.19 1.51 40.08
C SER A 8 -46.89 0.79 39.68
N LEU A 9 -46.77 -0.50 40.03
CA LEU A 9 -45.56 -1.29 39.69
C LEU A 9 -45.49 -1.63 38.21
N ALA A 10 -46.62 -1.92 37.58
CA ALA A 10 -46.67 -2.22 36.14
C ALA A 10 -46.33 -0.98 35.29
N ALA A 11 -46.85 0.20 35.70
CA ALA A 11 -46.53 1.45 35.00
C ALA A 11 -45.04 1.82 35.10
N LEU A 12 -44.41 1.59 36.27
CA LEU A 12 -42.98 1.83 36.47
C LEU A 12 -42.12 0.90 35.61
N ALA A 13 -42.47 -0.36 35.47
CA ALA A 13 -41.76 -1.32 34.65
C ALA A 13 -41.80 -0.97 33.15
N VAL A 14 -42.93 -0.50 32.63
CA VAL A 14 -43.09 -0.07 31.25
C VAL A 14 -42.25 1.17 30.96
N ILE A 15 -42.22 2.13 31.87
CA ILE A 15 -41.37 3.34 31.70
C ILE A 15 -39.90 3.00 31.72
N LEU A 16 -39.45 2.09 32.61
CA LEU A 16 -38.07 1.68 32.68
C LEU A 16 -37.63 0.95 31.38
N PHE A 17 -38.51 0.10 30.86
CA PHE A 17 -38.25 -0.64 29.62
C PHE A 17 -38.14 0.30 28.41
N ALA A 18 -39.01 1.31 28.33
CA ALA A 18 -38.98 2.32 27.29
C ALA A 18 -37.68 3.16 27.33
N VAL A 19 -37.19 3.52 28.53
CA VAL A 19 -35.92 4.25 28.69
C VAL A 19 -34.74 3.42 28.28
N ILE A 20 -34.73 2.13 28.62
CA ILE A 20 -33.64 1.22 28.22
C ILE A 20 -33.58 1.08 26.69
N ILE A 21 -34.73 0.91 26.05
CA ILE A 21 -34.82 0.84 24.59
C ILE A 21 -34.34 2.16 23.95
N ALA A 22 -34.76 3.30 24.47
CA ALA A 22 -34.31 4.59 23.97
C ALA A 22 -32.78 4.75 24.10
N LEU A 23 -32.18 4.33 25.21
CA LEU A 23 -30.74 4.37 25.41
C LEU A 23 -29.96 3.45 24.45
N LEU A 24 -30.54 2.28 24.10
CA LEU A 24 -29.94 1.37 23.13
C LEU A 24 -29.98 1.95 21.70
N PHE A 25 -30.98 2.71 21.34
CA PHE A 25 -31.08 3.36 20.05
C PHE A 25 -30.21 4.63 19.94
N PHE A 26 -29.92 5.33 21.06
CA PHE A 26 -29.02 6.47 21.07
C PHE A 26 -27.55 6.08 21.12
N SER A 27 -27.25 4.82 21.39
CA SER A 27 -25.86 4.30 21.36
C SER A 27 -25.41 3.87 19.96
N CYS A 28 -26.12 4.30 18.91
CA CYS A 28 -25.58 4.24 17.55
C CYS A 28 -24.52 5.34 17.45
N GLU A 29 -23.32 5.02 17.95
CA GLU A 29 -22.11 5.80 17.63
C GLU A 29 -22.10 6.04 16.13
N LYS A 30 -21.96 7.29 15.73
CA LYS A 30 -21.57 7.65 14.38
C LYS A 30 -20.42 6.72 14.00
N ILE A 31 -20.65 5.81 13.08
CA ILE A 31 -19.57 5.13 12.37
C ILE A 31 -18.75 6.28 11.84
N GLY A 32 -17.59 6.48 12.44
CA GLY A 32 -16.70 7.58 12.08
C GLY A 32 -16.49 7.52 10.57
N GLU A 33 -16.60 8.66 9.92
CA GLU A 33 -16.19 8.78 8.53
C GLU A 33 -14.81 8.10 8.44
N PRO A 34 -14.55 7.27 7.42
CA PRO A 34 -13.24 6.66 7.26
C PRO A 34 -12.23 7.81 7.27
N ILE A 35 -11.38 7.83 8.29
CA ILE A 35 -10.27 8.76 8.36
C ILE A 35 -9.40 8.35 7.18
N GLU A 36 -9.48 9.08 6.07
CA GLU A 36 -8.53 8.94 4.98
C GLU A 36 -7.17 9.28 5.58
N GLU A 37 -6.35 8.25 5.78
CA GLU A 37 -4.98 8.47 6.20
C GLU A 37 -4.32 9.41 5.18
N PRO A 38 -3.66 10.48 5.63
CA PRO A 38 -3.06 11.42 4.71
C PRO A 38 -2.06 10.69 3.82
N ILE A 39 -2.15 10.88 2.50
CA ILE A 39 -1.19 10.33 1.54
C ILE A 39 0.20 10.83 1.94
N THR A 40 1.06 9.92 2.39
CA THR A 40 2.41 10.24 2.86
C THR A 40 3.51 9.76 1.93
N THR A 41 3.13 9.09 0.83
CA THR A 41 4.05 8.45 -0.11
C THR A 41 3.71 8.79 -1.55
N GLY A 42 4.67 8.59 -2.44
CA GLY A 42 4.47 8.52 -3.89
C GLY A 42 4.67 7.08 -4.39
N ASN A 43 4.12 6.76 -5.53
CA ASN A 43 4.24 5.46 -6.17
C ASN A 43 5.38 5.47 -7.19
N VAL A 44 6.20 4.41 -7.20
CA VAL A 44 7.29 4.24 -8.17
C VAL A 44 7.18 2.86 -8.79
N THR A 45 7.14 2.82 -10.11
CA THR A 45 7.12 1.57 -10.88
C THR A 45 8.45 1.38 -11.59
N PHE A 46 9.16 0.30 -11.28
CA PHE A 46 10.42 -0.06 -11.93
C PHE A 46 10.22 -1.12 -12.99
N TRP A 47 10.84 -0.92 -14.14
CA TRP A 47 10.83 -1.85 -15.26
C TRP A 47 12.17 -1.84 -15.98
N THR A 48 12.43 -2.83 -16.83
CA THR A 48 13.62 -2.88 -17.69
C THR A 48 13.25 -3.39 -19.09
N ASN A 49 14.00 -2.99 -20.10
CA ASN A 49 13.90 -3.57 -21.43
C ASN A 49 15.09 -4.52 -21.73
N GLU A 50 15.97 -4.73 -20.77
CA GLU A 50 17.17 -5.55 -20.94
C GLU A 50 16.92 -7.01 -20.54
N TYR A 51 17.16 -7.38 -19.31
CA TYR A 51 17.01 -8.76 -18.84
C TYR A 51 16.05 -8.86 -17.66
N ASP A 52 15.17 -9.86 -17.69
CA ASP A 52 14.33 -10.20 -16.55
C ASP A 52 15.12 -10.78 -15.39
N GLY A 53 14.65 -10.46 -14.19
CA GLY A 53 15.13 -11.10 -12.97
C GLY A 53 16.39 -10.49 -12.36
N TRP A 54 16.88 -9.36 -12.88
CA TRP A 54 17.89 -8.59 -12.18
C TRP A 54 17.36 -8.09 -10.83
N GLN A 55 18.21 -8.16 -9.79
CA GLN A 55 17.81 -7.71 -8.48
C GLN A 55 17.90 -6.19 -8.37
N LEU A 56 16.79 -5.57 -8.01
CA LEU A 56 16.68 -4.12 -7.77
C LEU A 56 16.98 -3.81 -6.31
N TYR A 57 17.81 -2.83 -6.09
CA TYR A 57 18.03 -2.20 -4.79
C TYR A 57 17.60 -0.75 -4.85
N VAL A 58 16.86 -0.31 -3.85
CA VAL A 58 16.45 1.08 -3.65
C VAL A 58 16.85 1.48 -2.25
N ASP A 59 17.59 2.59 -2.13
CA ASP A 59 18.14 3.08 -0.85
C ASP A 59 18.88 1.97 -0.09
N ASP A 60 19.69 1.19 -0.82
CA ASP A 60 20.47 0.04 -0.34
C ASP A 60 19.65 -1.17 0.17
N LEU A 61 18.34 -1.14 0.04
CA LEU A 61 17.46 -2.25 0.38
C LEU A 61 17.10 -3.06 -0.87
N MET A 62 17.27 -4.38 -0.80
CA MET A 62 16.83 -5.28 -1.86
C MET A 62 15.31 -5.30 -1.94
N VAL A 63 14.77 -4.88 -3.06
CA VAL A 63 13.34 -4.78 -3.30
C VAL A 63 12.77 -6.02 -3.98
N GLY A 64 13.52 -6.56 -4.94
CA GLY A 64 13.11 -7.72 -5.71
C GLY A 64 13.56 -7.66 -7.16
N PRO A 65 13.08 -8.57 -8.01
CA PRO A 65 13.49 -8.62 -9.40
C PRO A 65 12.85 -7.51 -10.23
N VAL A 66 13.62 -6.86 -11.09
CA VAL A 66 13.09 -5.98 -12.14
C VAL A 66 12.51 -6.85 -13.24
N ARG A 67 11.37 -6.47 -13.78
CA ARG A 67 10.66 -7.19 -14.81
C ARG A 67 10.61 -6.43 -16.13
N LYS A 68 10.56 -7.20 -17.19
CA LYS A 68 10.40 -6.76 -18.56
C LYS A 68 8.93 -6.76 -18.97
N PRO A 69 8.44 -5.82 -19.79
CA PRO A 69 7.11 -5.92 -20.37
C PRO A 69 6.98 -7.19 -21.23
N TYR A 70 5.89 -7.91 -21.07
CA TYR A 70 5.54 -9.04 -21.93
C TYR A 70 4.35 -8.66 -22.84
N PRO A 71 4.28 -9.16 -24.08
CA PRO A 71 5.13 -10.17 -24.73
C PRO A 71 6.45 -9.61 -25.25
N ILE A 72 7.45 -10.49 -25.30
CA ILE A 72 8.77 -10.22 -25.89
C ILE A 72 8.58 -9.71 -27.31
N GLY A 73 8.99 -8.48 -27.57
CA GLY A 73 8.85 -7.84 -28.88
C GLY A 73 8.09 -6.52 -28.90
N SER A 74 7.25 -6.24 -27.91
CA SER A 74 6.71 -4.89 -27.71
C SER A 74 7.72 -4.05 -26.91
N THR A 75 8.72 -3.54 -27.59
CA THR A 75 9.83 -2.81 -26.96
C THR A 75 9.45 -1.42 -26.47
N ASP A 76 8.24 -0.95 -26.74
CA ASP A 76 7.89 0.46 -26.67
C ASP A 76 6.77 0.79 -25.69
N GLU A 77 6.14 -0.19 -25.03
CA GLU A 77 5.15 0.10 -24.01
C GLU A 77 5.83 0.44 -22.68
N ILE A 78 5.99 1.73 -22.43
CA ILE A 78 6.34 2.22 -21.10
C ILE A 78 5.19 1.82 -20.15
N PRO A 79 5.48 1.08 -19.06
CA PRO A 79 4.45 0.70 -18.10
C PRO A 79 3.73 1.92 -17.54
N VAL A 80 2.46 1.74 -17.19
CA VAL A 80 1.76 2.73 -16.39
C VAL A 80 2.11 2.53 -14.92
N CYS A 81 2.05 3.61 -14.17
CA CYS A 81 2.35 3.59 -12.74
C CYS A 81 1.39 2.69 -11.97
N GLY A 82 1.92 1.88 -11.07
CA GLY A 82 1.13 0.94 -10.28
C GLY A 82 0.73 -0.33 -11.02
N ASP A 83 1.24 -0.56 -12.24
CA ASP A 83 0.98 -1.80 -12.96
C ASP A 83 1.53 -2.99 -12.17
N GLY A 84 0.64 -3.87 -11.72
CA GLY A 84 0.98 -5.03 -10.89
C GLY A 84 1.90 -6.08 -11.55
N ARG A 85 2.18 -5.95 -12.85
CA ARG A 85 3.14 -6.79 -13.57
C ARG A 85 4.59 -6.44 -13.25
N PHE A 86 4.83 -5.26 -12.70
CA PHE A 86 6.16 -4.69 -12.45
C PHE A 86 6.42 -4.52 -10.95
N THR A 87 7.63 -4.13 -10.60
CA THR A 87 8.01 -3.87 -9.23
C THR A 87 7.53 -2.47 -8.84
N ASN A 88 6.55 -2.42 -7.95
CA ASN A 88 5.96 -1.20 -7.45
C ASN A 88 6.35 -0.95 -6.00
N LEU A 89 6.69 0.31 -5.70
CA LEU A 89 7.08 0.77 -4.37
C LEU A 89 6.32 2.01 -3.98
N LEU A 90 5.97 2.09 -2.71
CA LEU A 90 5.51 3.31 -2.07
C LEU A 90 6.68 3.92 -1.29
N LEU A 91 7.17 5.06 -1.75
CA LEU A 91 8.31 5.75 -1.17
C LEU A 91 7.89 7.11 -0.60
N LYS A 92 8.58 7.56 0.43
CA LYS A 92 8.40 8.92 0.96
C LYS A 92 8.81 9.94 -0.11
N PRO A 93 8.24 11.15 -0.11
CA PRO A 93 8.72 12.22 -0.98
C PRO A 93 10.19 12.54 -0.69
N GLY A 94 10.95 12.75 -1.75
CA GLY A 94 12.37 13.05 -1.66
C GLY A 94 13.19 12.44 -2.78
N ARG A 95 14.49 12.61 -2.67
CA ARG A 95 15.46 12.03 -3.58
C ARG A 95 15.87 10.65 -3.09
N HIS A 96 15.75 9.66 -3.97
CA HIS A 96 16.10 8.27 -3.75
C HIS A 96 17.19 7.85 -4.74
N HIS A 97 17.84 6.73 -4.45
CA HIS A 97 18.75 6.11 -5.38
C HIS A 97 18.41 4.64 -5.61
N TYR A 98 18.81 4.13 -6.76
CA TYR A 98 18.68 2.72 -7.07
C TYR A 98 19.89 2.22 -7.83
N TYR A 99 20.12 0.93 -7.75
CA TYR A 99 21.02 0.18 -8.60
C TYR A 99 20.48 -1.23 -8.85
N ILE A 100 20.99 -1.86 -9.88
CA ILE A 100 20.69 -3.26 -10.19
C ILE A 100 21.89 -4.12 -9.85
N SER A 101 21.63 -5.33 -9.38
CA SER A 101 22.67 -6.33 -9.14
C SER A 101 22.37 -7.59 -9.94
N VAL A 102 23.37 -8.14 -10.57
CA VAL A 102 23.30 -9.38 -11.35
C VAL A 102 24.10 -10.45 -10.63
N TYR A 103 23.48 -11.60 -10.43
CA TYR A 103 24.15 -12.78 -9.93
C TYR A 103 24.62 -13.65 -11.09
N LEU A 104 25.92 -13.87 -11.21
CA LEU A 104 26.50 -14.78 -12.20
C LEU A 104 26.99 -16.04 -11.51
N PRO A 105 26.28 -17.17 -11.67
CA PRO A 105 26.64 -18.43 -11.02
C PRO A 105 27.84 -19.15 -11.66
N ILE A 106 28.44 -18.56 -12.69
CA ILE A 106 29.38 -19.24 -13.59
C ILE A 106 30.81 -19.35 -13.02
N GLN A 107 31.12 -18.62 -11.94
CA GLN A 107 32.46 -18.64 -11.32
C GLN A 107 32.36 -18.76 -9.79
N PRO A 108 33.08 -19.71 -9.16
CA PRO A 108 33.31 -19.69 -7.73
C PRO A 108 34.48 -18.72 -7.38
N PRO A 109 34.34 -17.82 -6.39
CA PRO A 109 33.10 -17.53 -5.64
C PRO A 109 32.04 -16.82 -6.48
N PRO A 110 30.76 -16.90 -6.10
CA PRO A 110 29.69 -16.22 -6.84
C PRO A 110 29.97 -14.71 -6.90
N ASN A 111 30.05 -14.20 -8.11
CA ASN A 111 30.31 -12.77 -8.34
C ASN A 111 28.97 -12.03 -8.51
N TYR A 112 28.78 -11.02 -7.69
CA TYR A 112 27.72 -10.04 -7.86
C TYR A 112 28.29 -8.84 -8.61
N PHE A 113 27.66 -8.50 -9.70
CA PHE A 113 27.97 -7.27 -10.42
C PHE A 113 26.91 -6.25 -10.09
N GLN A 114 27.32 -5.12 -9.52
CA GLN A 114 26.45 -3.99 -9.26
C GLN A 114 26.56 -3.01 -10.41
N GLY A 115 25.43 -2.64 -10.98
CA GLY A 115 25.33 -1.57 -11.95
C GLY A 115 25.56 -0.19 -11.33
N GLN A 116 25.48 0.83 -12.15
CA GLN A 116 25.67 2.21 -11.70
C GLN A 116 24.54 2.63 -10.76
N THR A 117 24.88 3.36 -9.70
CA THR A 117 23.89 4.00 -8.85
C THR A 117 23.27 5.19 -9.58
N ARG A 118 21.93 5.20 -9.66
CA ARG A 118 21.15 6.25 -10.29
C ARG A 118 20.20 6.88 -9.30
N PHE A 119 19.79 8.11 -9.54
CA PHE A 119 18.92 8.88 -8.64
C PHE A 119 17.61 9.22 -9.32
N PHE A 120 16.56 9.33 -8.52
CA PHE A 120 15.24 9.77 -8.94
C PHE A 120 14.53 10.50 -7.79
N ASP A 121 13.56 11.33 -8.13
CA ASP A 121 12.81 12.12 -7.16
C ASP A 121 11.36 11.62 -7.08
N VAL A 122 10.86 11.50 -5.87
CA VAL A 122 9.48 11.10 -5.56
C VAL A 122 8.73 12.30 -4.98
N THR A 123 7.56 12.61 -5.53
CA THR A 123 6.66 13.64 -5.01
C THR A 123 5.51 13.03 -4.24
N LEU A 124 4.96 13.77 -3.30
CA LEU A 124 3.81 13.35 -2.50
C LEU A 124 2.61 13.05 -3.40
N GLY A 125 2.03 11.85 -3.27
CA GLY A 125 0.93 11.41 -4.13
C GLY A 125 1.30 11.28 -5.62
N GLY A 126 2.56 11.53 -5.96
CA GLY A 126 3.07 11.44 -7.31
C GLY A 126 3.26 10.00 -7.79
N CYS A 127 3.49 9.88 -9.08
CA CYS A 127 3.78 8.63 -9.73
C CYS A 127 5.03 8.76 -10.59
N VAL A 128 6.00 7.88 -10.39
CA VAL A 128 7.24 7.82 -11.16
C VAL A 128 7.32 6.47 -11.84
N VAL A 129 7.56 6.46 -13.15
CA VAL A 129 7.88 5.25 -13.91
C VAL A 129 9.36 5.29 -14.24
N GLN A 130 10.13 4.41 -13.59
CA GLN A 130 11.57 4.41 -13.68
C GLN A 130 12.06 3.20 -14.46
N ARG A 131 12.76 3.45 -15.57
CA ARG A 131 13.48 2.40 -16.27
C ARG A 131 14.78 2.07 -15.54
N ALA A 132 14.92 0.83 -15.14
CA ALA A 132 16.12 0.32 -14.54
C ALA A 132 17.09 -0.16 -15.65
N GLU A 133 18.28 0.39 -15.65
CA GLU A 133 19.36 0.08 -16.61
C GLU A 133 20.62 -0.30 -15.82
N PHE A 134 21.41 -1.21 -16.39
CA PHE A 134 22.67 -1.66 -15.81
C PHE A 134 23.79 -0.66 -15.97
#